data_14a3b1d70199f7efa0a574ffe3ff6587
#
_entry.id   14a3b1d70199f7efa0a574ffe3ff6587
#
_cell.length_a   1.000
_cell.length_b   1.000
_cell.length_c   1.000
_cell.angle_alpha   90.00
_cell.angle_beta   90.00
_cell.angle_gamma   90.00
#
_symmetry.space_group_name_H-M   'P 1'
#
loop_
_entity.id
_entity.type
_entity.pdbx_description
1 polymer ?
#
loop_
_entity_poly.entity_id
_entity_poly.type
_entity_poly.pdbx_seq_one_letter_code
_entity_poly.pdbx_strand_id
1 'polypeptide(L)'
;MKIHNFCAGPSILPTEVFEEASNAVKDLNGSGLSLLEISHRSHAFVEIMDEARDLSLELLGLNGNDYTSLFLQGGASSQFLMVAYNYLRNEAAYLNTGTWSKKAIKEAKLYGKVDVIATSENENFNYIPKYDISKQYDYFHCTSNNTIFGTQMNSFP
;
A
#
# COMPACT_ATOMS: atom_id res chain seq x y z
N MET A 1 5.49 27.78 -16.71
CA MET A 1 5.91 26.52 -17.36
C MET A 1 5.45 25.37 -16.47
N LYS A 2 4.66 24.44 -17.01
CA LYS A 2 4.15 23.28 -16.22
C LYS A 2 5.27 22.23 -16.18
N ILE A 3 5.69 21.83 -14.98
CA ILE A 3 6.66 20.75 -14.79
C ILE A 3 5.93 19.43 -14.82
N HIS A 4 6.44 18.47 -15.57
CA HIS A 4 5.91 17.10 -15.57
C HIS A 4 6.53 16.30 -14.43
N ASN A 5 5.69 15.77 -13.56
CA ASN A 5 6.11 14.92 -12.45
C ASN A 5 5.85 13.45 -12.78
N PHE A 6 6.91 12.64 -12.82
CA PHE A 6 6.87 11.19 -13.04
C PHE A 6 7.24 10.40 -11.78
N CYS A 7 7.21 11.04 -10.61
CA CYS A 7 7.50 10.36 -9.34
C CYS A 7 6.40 9.34 -9.03
N ALA A 8 6.80 8.14 -8.62
CA ALA A 8 5.87 7.09 -8.25
C ALA A 8 5.13 7.35 -6.91
N GLY A 9 5.77 8.16 -6.04
CA GLY A 9 5.21 8.64 -4.78
C GLY A 9 6.21 9.52 -4.05
N PRO A 10 5.82 10.78 -3.69
CA PRO A 10 4.54 11.45 -3.96
C PRO A 10 4.32 11.72 -5.46
N SER A 11 3.19 11.28 -5.95
CA SER A 11 2.85 11.36 -7.37
C SER A 11 2.03 12.62 -7.70
N ILE A 12 1.75 12.81 -8.98
CA ILE A 12 0.84 13.87 -9.42
C ILE A 12 -0.60 13.58 -8.98
N LEU A 13 -1.29 14.62 -8.54
CA LEU A 13 -2.71 14.60 -8.26
C LEU A 13 -3.47 15.49 -9.26
N PRO A 14 -4.78 15.27 -9.49
CA PRO A 14 -5.64 16.18 -10.23
C PRO A 14 -5.63 17.58 -9.61
N THR A 15 -5.77 18.61 -10.43
CA THR A 15 -5.73 20.01 -9.98
C THR A 15 -6.86 20.30 -8.98
N GLU A 16 -8.01 19.70 -9.21
CA GLU A 16 -9.22 19.81 -8.37
C GLU A 16 -8.95 19.37 -6.92
N VAL A 17 -8.15 18.31 -6.73
CA VAL A 17 -7.78 17.84 -5.39
C VAL A 17 -6.96 18.88 -4.64
N PHE A 18 -6.05 19.59 -5.33
CA PHE A 18 -5.27 20.67 -4.71
C PHE A 18 -6.15 21.86 -4.32
N GLU A 19 -7.11 22.21 -5.17
CA GLU A 19 -8.05 23.32 -4.92
C GLU A 19 -8.95 23.00 -3.74
N GLU A 20 -9.56 21.82 -3.70
CA GLU A 20 -10.40 21.38 -2.59
C GLU A 20 -9.61 21.28 -1.27
N ALA A 21 -8.43 20.67 -1.28
CA ALA A 21 -7.58 20.60 -0.10
C ALA A 21 -7.16 21.98 0.39
N SER A 22 -6.81 22.91 -0.51
CA SER A 22 -6.47 24.28 -0.16
C SER A 22 -7.66 25.03 0.46
N ASN A 23 -8.86 24.83 -0.06
CA ASN A 23 -10.08 25.43 0.47
C ASN A 23 -10.41 24.84 1.85
N ALA A 24 -10.35 23.53 2.02
CA ALA A 24 -10.60 22.89 3.30
C ALA A 24 -9.61 23.32 4.41
N VAL A 25 -8.37 23.63 4.06
CA VAL A 25 -7.39 24.20 5.01
C VAL A 25 -7.76 25.62 5.42
N LYS A 26 -8.38 26.42 4.54
CA LYS A 26 -8.82 27.79 4.86
C LYS A 26 -10.14 27.81 5.63
N ASP A 27 -11.09 27.05 5.18
CA ASP A 27 -12.44 26.97 5.74
C ASP A 27 -13.11 25.68 5.26
N LEU A 28 -13.30 24.73 6.18
CA LEU A 28 -13.94 23.47 5.86
C LEU A 28 -15.44 23.68 5.63
N ASN A 29 -15.86 23.62 4.37
CA ASN A 29 -17.27 23.63 3.95
C ASN A 29 -18.08 24.84 4.52
N GLY A 30 -17.47 26.00 4.72
CA GLY A 30 -18.14 27.18 5.26
C GLY A 30 -18.41 27.12 6.77
N SER A 31 -17.73 26.25 7.48
CA SER A 31 -17.88 26.11 8.94
C SER A 31 -17.26 27.24 9.75
N GLY A 32 -16.41 28.06 9.13
CA GLY A 32 -15.58 29.07 9.80
C GLY A 32 -14.36 28.49 10.50
N LEU A 33 -14.10 27.21 10.32
CA LEU A 33 -12.93 26.51 10.88
C LEU A 33 -12.12 25.80 9.77
N SER A 34 -10.81 25.80 9.92
CA SER A 34 -9.91 24.99 9.10
C SER A 34 -10.08 23.50 9.37
N LEU A 35 -9.90 22.67 8.36
CA LEU A 35 -9.74 21.21 8.55
C LEU A 35 -8.66 20.87 9.59
N LEU A 36 -7.62 21.70 9.72
CA LEU A 36 -6.53 21.51 10.68
C LEU A 36 -6.91 21.86 12.13
N GLU A 37 -8.02 22.57 12.34
CA GLU A 37 -8.50 23.02 13.65
C GLU A 37 -9.58 22.12 14.23
N ILE A 38 -10.21 21.28 13.42
CA ILE A 38 -11.28 20.40 13.88
C ILE A 38 -10.72 19.12 14.53
N SER A 39 -11.45 18.61 15.53
CA SER A 39 -11.11 17.37 16.17
C SER A 39 -11.38 16.17 15.24
N HIS A 40 -10.48 15.18 15.23
CA HIS A 40 -10.72 13.89 14.57
C HIS A 40 -11.95 13.12 15.12
N ARG A 41 -12.55 13.57 16.21
CA ARG A 41 -13.79 13.04 16.81
C ARG A 41 -15.01 13.90 16.50
N SER A 42 -14.85 15.04 15.80
CA SER A 42 -15.99 15.85 15.38
C SER A 42 -16.82 15.10 14.34
N HIS A 43 -18.11 15.38 14.29
CA HIS A 43 -19.02 14.77 13.31
C HIS A 43 -18.54 15.00 11.88
N ALA A 44 -18.15 16.23 11.54
CA ALA A 44 -17.64 16.57 10.21
C ALA A 44 -16.38 15.76 9.82
N PHE A 45 -15.47 15.50 10.76
CA PHE A 45 -14.29 14.68 10.46
C PHE A 45 -14.64 13.19 10.32
N VAL A 46 -15.55 12.68 11.15
CA VAL A 46 -16.01 11.30 11.08
C VAL A 46 -16.69 11.02 9.74
N GLU A 47 -17.55 11.92 9.27
CA GLU A 47 -18.20 11.81 7.96
C GLU A 47 -17.17 11.73 6.81
N ILE A 48 -16.15 12.60 6.80
CA ILE A 48 -15.06 12.56 5.80
C ILE A 48 -14.33 11.19 5.83
N MET A 49 -14.06 10.69 7.04
CA MET A 49 -13.35 9.41 7.18
C MET A 49 -14.20 8.21 6.76
N ASP A 50 -15.50 8.24 7.05
CA ASP A 50 -16.42 7.17 6.64
C ASP A 50 -16.60 7.18 5.13
N GLU A 51 -16.82 8.35 4.51
CA GLU A 51 -16.85 8.49 3.06
C GLU A 51 -15.55 7.98 2.41
N ALA A 52 -14.38 8.32 2.95
CA ALA A 52 -13.10 7.85 2.42
C ALA A 52 -12.94 6.32 2.51
N ARG A 53 -13.48 5.68 3.56
CA ARG A 53 -13.51 4.21 3.68
C ARG A 53 -14.42 3.58 2.64
N ASP A 54 -15.62 4.11 2.51
CA ASP A 54 -16.64 3.62 1.56
C ASP A 54 -16.16 3.75 0.12
N LEU A 55 -15.62 4.91 -0.27
CA LEU A 55 -15.03 5.13 -1.59
C LEU A 55 -13.86 4.19 -1.87
N SER A 56 -13.03 3.89 -0.87
CA SER A 56 -11.93 2.92 -1.04
C SER A 56 -12.44 1.52 -1.35
N LEU A 57 -13.51 1.08 -0.72
CA LEU A 57 -14.15 -0.22 -1.00
C LEU A 57 -14.85 -0.22 -2.36
N GLU A 58 -15.59 0.85 -2.69
CA GLU A 58 -16.26 1.01 -3.98
C GLU A 58 -15.29 0.91 -5.14
N LEU A 59 -14.17 1.65 -5.09
CA LEU A 59 -13.13 1.63 -6.12
C LEU A 59 -12.47 0.25 -6.31
N LEU A 60 -12.49 -0.58 -5.28
CA LEU A 60 -11.99 -1.97 -5.33
C LEU A 60 -13.08 -2.97 -5.74
N GLY A 61 -14.34 -2.54 -5.92
CA GLY A 61 -15.47 -3.42 -6.18
C GLY A 61 -15.83 -4.31 -5.00
N LEU A 62 -15.50 -3.89 -3.77
CA LEU A 62 -15.77 -4.63 -2.53
C LEU A 62 -17.01 -4.07 -1.84
N ASN A 63 -17.69 -4.92 -1.07
CA ASN A 63 -18.82 -4.49 -0.27
C ASN A 63 -18.45 -4.30 1.20
N GLY A 64 -19.08 -3.36 1.89
CA GLY A 64 -18.82 -3.04 3.28
C GLY A 64 -19.32 -4.08 4.31
N ASN A 65 -20.03 -5.13 3.90
CA ASN A 65 -20.47 -6.20 4.80
C ASN A 65 -19.35 -7.20 5.08
N ASP A 66 -18.52 -7.47 4.06
CA ASP A 66 -17.45 -8.48 4.13
C ASP A 66 -16.07 -7.85 4.32
N TYR A 67 -15.93 -6.56 4.02
CA TYR A 67 -14.66 -5.83 4.01
C TYR A 67 -14.76 -4.50 4.77
N THR A 68 -13.63 -4.06 5.29
CA THR A 68 -13.49 -2.73 5.87
C THR A 68 -12.15 -2.12 5.49
N SER A 69 -12.12 -0.80 5.29
CA SER A 69 -10.89 -0.05 5.05
C SER A 69 -10.31 0.44 6.36
N LEU A 70 -9.02 0.20 6.57
CA LEU A 70 -8.26 0.67 7.73
C LEU A 70 -7.14 1.62 7.29
N PHE A 71 -7.15 2.84 7.79
CA PHE A 71 -6.06 3.80 7.61
C PHE A 71 -5.10 3.70 8.79
N LEU A 72 -3.97 3.00 8.58
CA LEU A 72 -3.00 2.69 9.63
C LEU A 72 -1.73 3.52 9.47
N GLN A 73 -1.06 3.78 10.59
CA GLN A 73 0.23 4.45 10.64
C GLN A 73 1.36 3.58 10.09
N GLY A 74 2.45 4.22 9.62
CA GLY A 74 3.73 3.57 9.32
C GLY A 74 3.95 3.16 7.86
N GLY A 75 2.98 3.33 6.99
CA GLY A 75 3.10 3.03 5.55
C GLY A 75 3.44 1.57 5.25
N ALA A 76 3.96 1.29 4.05
CA ALA A 76 4.27 -0.07 3.59
C ALA A 76 5.32 -0.79 4.46
N SER A 77 6.25 -0.08 5.08
CA SER A 77 7.26 -0.70 5.95
C SER A 77 6.63 -1.37 7.17
N SER A 78 5.64 -0.72 7.78
CA SER A 78 4.87 -1.33 8.87
C SER A 78 3.98 -2.48 8.38
N GLN A 79 3.45 -2.42 7.15
CA GLN A 79 2.68 -3.51 6.57
C GLN A 79 3.54 -4.77 6.37
N PHE A 80 4.80 -4.67 6.00
CA PHE A 80 5.69 -5.83 5.91
C PHE A 80 5.81 -6.56 7.24
N LEU A 81 5.99 -5.80 8.33
CA LEU A 81 5.97 -6.34 9.69
C LEU A 81 4.61 -6.96 10.04
N MET A 82 3.50 -6.23 9.80
CA MET A 82 2.16 -6.65 10.20
C MET A 82 1.74 -7.95 9.52
N VAL A 83 2.06 -8.13 8.24
CA VAL A 83 1.78 -9.38 7.51
C VAL A 83 2.51 -10.54 8.17
N ALA A 84 3.82 -10.42 8.39
CA ALA A 84 4.60 -11.48 9.01
C ALA A 84 4.13 -11.76 10.44
N TYR A 85 3.89 -10.73 11.25
CA TYR A 85 3.45 -10.87 12.63
C TYR A 85 2.08 -11.58 12.76
N ASN A 86 1.15 -11.30 11.84
CA ASN A 86 -0.19 -11.87 11.90
C ASN A 86 -0.31 -13.26 11.26
N TYR A 87 0.45 -13.53 10.20
CA TYR A 87 0.22 -14.71 9.36
C TYR A 87 1.36 -15.74 9.36
N LEU A 88 2.60 -15.35 9.66
CA LEU A 88 3.73 -16.29 9.65
C LEU A 88 3.70 -17.17 10.91
N ARG A 89 3.43 -18.45 10.72
CA ARG A 89 3.42 -19.47 11.79
C ARG A 89 4.60 -20.44 11.66
N ASN A 90 4.85 -20.90 10.43
CA ASN A 90 5.88 -21.87 10.10
C ASN A 90 6.83 -21.33 9.05
N GLU A 91 6.33 -21.14 7.83
CA GLU A 91 7.14 -20.73 6.69
C GLU A 91 6.31 -19.97 5.67
N ALA A 92 6.87 -18.91 5.09
CA ALA A 92 6.24 -18.15 4.01
C ALA A 92 7.10 -18.11 2.76
N ALA A 93 6.44 -18.11 1.59
CA ALA A 93 7.09 -17.98 0.29
C ALA A 93 7.18 -16.49 -0.11
N TYR A 94 8.32 -16.14 -0.69
CA TYR A 94 8.58 -14.78 -1.16
C TYR A 94 9.15 -14.77 -2.58
N LEU A 95 8.67 -13.84 -3.39
CA LEU A 95 9.23 -13.51 -4.69
C LEU A 95 10.12 -12.28 -4.55
N ASN A 96 11.43 -12.43 -4.80
CA ASN A 96 12.39 -11.34 -4.68
C ASN A 96 12.58 -10.62 -6.02
N THR A 97 11.90 -9.50 -6.21
CA THR A 97 11.85 -8.74 -7.46
C THR A 97 12.31 -7.29 -7.33
N GLY A 98 12.89 -6.90 -6.19
CA GLY A 98 13.39 -5.55 -6.02
C GLY A 98 13.60 -5.12 -4.57
N THR A 99 13.81 -3.83 -4.37
CA THR A 99 14.10 -3.25 -3.04
C THR A 99 12.97 -3.52 -2.04
N TRP A 100 11.71 -3.40 -2.48
CA TRP A 100 10.57 -3.54 -1.58
C TRP A 100 10.36 -4.99 -1.16
N SER A 101 10.49 -5.95 -2.07
CA SER A 101 10.46 -7.36 -1.72
C SER A 101 11.62 -7.76 -0.79
N LYS A 102 12.84 -7.22 -1.01
CA LYS A 102 13.97 -7.43 -0.09
C LYS A 102 13.67 -6.92 1.31
N LYS A 103 13.05 -5.75 1.45
CA LYS A 103 12.63 -5.22 2.76
C LYS A 103 11.59 -6.11 3.41
N ALA A 104 10.57 -6.55 2.67
CA ALA A 104 9.55 -7.45 3.19
C ALA A 104 10.15 -8.79 3.65
N ILE A 105 11.06 -9.39 2.88
CA ILE A 105 11.82 -10.58 3.24
C ILE A 105 12.62 -10.39 4.53
N LYS A 106 13.28 -9.23 4.66
CA LYS A 106 14.08 -8.91 5.85
C LYS A 106 13.21 -8.85 7.11
N GLU A 107 12.06 -8.18 7.04
CA GLU A 107 11.12 -8.12 8.15
C GLU A 107 10.56 -9.51 8.51
N ALA A 108 10.12 -10.28 7.53
CA ALA A 108 9.56 -11.60 7.77
C ALA A 108 10.55 -12.57 8.43
N LYS A 109 11.83 -12.50 8.09
CA LYS A 109 12.91 -13.32 8.69
C LYS A 109 13.09 -13.11 10.20
N LEU A 110 12.55 -12.04 10.75
CA LEU A 110 12.56 -11.80 12.21
C LEU A 110 11.52 -12.65 12.94
N TYR A 111 10.52 -13.17 12.22
CA TYR A 111 9.37 -13.87 12.81
C TYR A 111 9.30 -15.36 12.48
N GLY A 112 9.96 -15.80 11.42
CA GLY A 112 9.91 -17.21 11.05
C GLY A 112 10.74 -17.55 9.82
N LYS A 113 10.50 -18.73 9.26
CA LYS A 113 11.19 -19.19 8.05
C LYS A 113 10.66 -18.48 6.82
N VAL A 114 11.58 -18.08 5.96
CA VAL A 114 11.26 -17.43 4.69
C VAL A 114 11.96 -18.18 3.57
N ASP A 115 11.17 -18.70 2.64
CA ASP A 115 11.62 -19.34 1.41
C ASP A 115 11.54 -18.32 0.26
N VAL A 116 12.68 -17.96 -0.31
CA VAL A 116 12.72 -17.08 -1.49
C VAL A 116 12.66 -18.00 -2.72
N ILE A 117 11.44 -18.28 -3.17
CA ILE A 117 11.17 -19.29 -4.22
C ILE A 117 11.68 -18.89 -5.60
N ALA A 118 11.81 -17.59 -5.87
CA ALA A 118 12.47 -17.08 -7.09
C ALA A 118 12.98 -15.66 -6.88
N THR A 119 14.02 -15.30 -7.65
CA THR A 119 14.64 -13.98 -7.62
C THR A 119 15.17 -13.57 -8.98
N SER A 120 15.11 -12.30 -9.31
CA SER A 120 15.77 -11.69 -10.48
C SER A 120 16.95 -10.78 -10.08
N GLU A 121 17.49 -10.95 -8.86
CA GLU A 121 18.55 -10.11 -8.32
C GLU A 121 19.84 -10.13 -9.18
N ASN A 122 20.19 -11.28 -9.72
CA ASN A 122 21.38 -11.44 -10.57
C ASN A 122 21.31 -10.62 -11.87
N GLU A 123 20.09 -10.31 -12.34
CA GLU A 123 19.83 -9.50 -13.53
C GLU A 123 19.33 -8.09 -13.12
N ASN A 124 19.74 -7.63 -11.94
CA ASN A 124 19.41 -6.32 -11.43
C ASN A 124 17.89 -6.02 -11.41
N PHE A 125 17.09 -7.05 -11.15
CA PHE A 125 15.62 -6.98 -11.05
C PHE A 125 14.91 -6.41 -12.29
N ASN A 126 15.44 -6.66 -13.49
CA ASN A 126 14.89 -6.13 -14.74
C ASN A 126 13.73 -6.96 -15.33
N TYR A 127 13.31 -8.03 -14.66
CA TYR A 127 12.18 -8.87 -15.03
C TYR A 127 11.51 -9.51 -13.80
N ILE A 128 10.30 -10.01 -13.99
CA ILE A 128 9.61 -10.84 -13.00
C ILE A 128 9.97 -12.31 -13.28
N PRO A 129 10.65 -13.01 -12.35
CA PRO A 129 11.06 -14.40 -12.58
C PRO A 129 9.85 -15.34 -12.56
N LYS A 130 9.94 -16.43 -13.31
CA LYS A 130 8.99 -17.53 -13.17
C LYS A 130 9.17 -18.18 -11.81
N TYR A 131 8.09 -18.56 -11.19
CA TYR A 131 8.07 -19.20 -9.88
C TYR A 131 7.07 -20.34 -9.85
N ASP A 132 7.28 -21.26 -8.94
CA ASP A 132 6.35 -22.35 -8.63
C ASP A 132 6.17 -22.44 -7.12
N ILE A 133 4.92 -22.60 -6.69
CA ILE A 133 4.56 -22.80 -5.28
C ILE A 133 4.34 -24.29 -5.08
N SER A 134 5.46 -25.01 -4.89
CA SER A 134 5.49 -26.49 -4.87
C SER A 134 5.07 -27.13 -3.54
N LYS A 135 4.96 -26.35 -2.48
CA LYS A 135 4.53 -26.82 -1.15
C LYS A 135 3.56 -25.85 -0.49
N GLN A 136 2.97 -26.28 0.61
CA GLN A 136 2.09 -25.42 1.40
C GLN A 136 2.93 -24.43 2.24
N TYR A 137 2.54 -23.16 2.19
CA TYR A 137 3.08 -22.07 2.98
C TYR A 137 1.98 -21.40 3.78
N ASP A 138 2.34 -20.68 4.83
CA ASP A 138 1.38 -19.85 5.57
C ASP A 138 0.81 -18.74 4.70
N TYR A 139 1.67 -18.15 3.83
CA TYR A 139 1.29 -17.20 2.78
C TYR A 139 2.38 -17.09 1.71
N PHE A 140 2.01 -16.50 0.58
CA PHE A 140 2.91 -16.08 -0.49
C PHE A 140 2.92 -14.55 -0.60
N HIS A 141 4.11 -13.96 -0.64
CA HIS A 141 4.31 -12.53 -0.82
C HIS A 141 4.95 -12.21 -2.17
N CYS A 142 4.31 -11.32 -2.92
CA CYS A 142 4.86 -10.73 -4.14
C CYS A 142 4.70 -9.21 -4.13
N THR A 143 5.58 -8.51 -4.86
CA THR A 143 5.51 -7.06 -5.04
C THR A 143 4.92 -6.77 -6.41
N SER A 144 3.73 -6.17 -6.44
CA SER A 144 3.01 -5.87 -7.68
C SER A 144 3.77 -4.87 -8.57
N ASN A 145 4.33 -3.84 -7.95
CA ASN A 145 4.99 -2.74 -8.65
C ASN A 145 6.33 -2.42 -7.98
N ASN A 146 7.41 -2.66 -8.69
CA ASN A 146 8.76 -2.32 -8.24
C ASN A 146 9.12 -0.90 -8.70
N THR A 147 8.73 0.11 -7.95
CA THR A 147 8.83 1.53 -8.31
C THR A 147 10.27 2.03 -8.51
N ILE A 148 11.28 1.33 -7.99
CA ILE A 148 12.70 1.67 -8.17
C ILE A 148 13.26 1.01 -9.44
N PHE A 149 12.92 -0.26 -9.71
CA PHE A 149 13.44 -1.02 -10.84
C PHE A 149 12.53 -1.00 -12.08
N GLY A 150 11.29 -0.53 -11.94
CA GLY A 150 10.35 -0.34 -13.03
C GLY A 150 9.68 -1.61 -13.53
N THR A 151 9.77 -2.72 -12.80
CA THR A 151 9.07 -3.96 -13.13
C THR A 151 7.70 -4.04 -12.46
N GLN A 152 6.74 -4.64 -13.16
CA GLN A 152 5.36 -4.79 -12.70
C GLN A 152 4.86 -6.19 -13.00
N MET A 153 4.05 -6.74 -12.09
CA MET A 153 3.31 -7.97 -12.34
C MET A 153 2.07 -7.67 -13.17
N ASN A 154 1.88 -8.41 -14.28
CA ASN A 154 0.71 -8.27 -15.15
C ASN A 154 -0.46 -9.18 -14.74
N SER A 155 -0.19 -10.16 -13.90
CA SER A 155 -1.19 -11.07 -13.31
C SER A 155 -0.74 -11.47 -11.91
N PHE A 156 -1.71 -11.78 -11.07
CA PHE A 156 -1.46 -12.29 -9.72
C PHE A 156 -1.70 -13.79 -9.66
N PRO A 157 -1.04 -14.52 -8.74
CA PRO A 157 -1.26 -15.95 -8.53
C PRO A 157 -2.65 -16.25 -7.98
#